data_29925c5b6c97f87477963a7b9ff3e065
#
_entry.id   29925c5b6c97f87477963a7b9ff3e065
#
_cell.length_a   1.000
_cell.length_b   1.000
_cell.length_c   1.000
_cell.angle_alpha   90.00
_cell.angle_beta   90.00
_cell.angle_gamma   90.00
#
_symmetry.space_group_name_H-M   'P 1'
#
loop_
_entity.id
_entity.type
_entity.pdbx_description
1 polymer ?
#
loop_
_entity_poly.entity_id
_entity_poly.type
_entity_poly.pdbx_seq_one_letter_code
_entity_poly.pdbx_strand_id
1 'polypeptide(L)'
;MRIELIDLEYGVDPDHSILRIEHLVIEPGQPTALVGPNGSGKTTLLRLLHGLIRPRSGRILGLDSARTAMVFQQSRLLRMSCRHQLMLAGWLAGQPVGQLGAAADLWLKRVGLHEAAGQRATTLSGGQQQRLAIAQALLRQPELLLLDEPTASLDAQQTPLMETLFQGCQSKPHANGEPPSLVFTSHDQHQVKRLARREIRLEQGQIVSDQLL
;
A
#
# COMPACT_ATOMS: atom_id res chain seq x y z
N MET A 1 1.77 -13.27 4.92
CA MET A 1 2.17 -13.76 3.56
C MET A 1 3.64 -13.45 3.34
N ARG A 2 4.51 -14.48 3.25
CA ARG A 2 5.93 -14.34 2.90
C ARG A 2 6.08 -14.25 1.39
N ILE A 3 6.81 -13.25 0.90
CA ILE A 3 7.04 -13.05 -0.55
C ILE A 3 8.54 -13.07 -0.80
N GLU A 4 8.97 -13.76 -1.86
CA GLU A 4 10.36 -13.90 -2.22
C GLU A 4 10.58 -13.55 -3.71
N LEU A 5 11.49 -12.63 -3.96
CA LEU A 5 11.92 -12.20 -5.28
C LEU A 5 13.29 -12.83 -5.56
N ILE A 6 13.44 -13.48 -6.72
CA ILE A 6 14.67 -14.20 -7.09
C ILE A 6 15.05 -13.78 -8.52
N ASP A 7 16.28 -13.26 -8.69
CA ASP A 7 16.89 -12.85 -9.97
C ASP A 7 15.97 -11.98 -10.81
N LEU A 8 15.26 -11.08 -10.15
CA LEU A 8 14.19 -10.29 -10.76
C LEU A 8 14.77 -9.14 -11.55
N GLU A 9 14.37 -9.06 -12.82
CA GLU A 9 14.66 -7.92 -13.68
C GLU A 9 13.39 -7.35 -14.31
N TYR A 10 13.29 -6.01 -14.32
CA TYR A 10 12.21 -5.29 -14.97
C TYR A 10 12.76 -4.07 -15.73
N GLY A 11 12.25 -3.88 -16.95
CA GLY A 11 12.50 -2.70 -17.78
C GLY A 11 11.39 -2.56 -18.83
N VAL A 12 11.19 -1.33 -19.32
CA VAL A 12 10.21 -1.06 -20.37
C VAL A 12 10.78 -1.48 -21.73
N ASP A 13 12.06 -1.16 -21.97
CA ASP A 13 12.78 -1.49 -23.21
C ASP A 13 13.82 -2.57 -22.96
N PRO A 14 14.19 -3.38 -23.99
CA PRO A 14 15.21 -4.43 -23.88
C PRO A 14 16.53 -3.93 -23.30
N ASP A 15 16.94 -2.72 -23.67
CA ASP A 15 18.25 -2.16 -23.35
C ASP A 15 18.27 -1.35 -22.04
N HIS A 16 17.10 -1.06 -21.42
CA HIS A 16 17.02 -0.28 -20.20
C HIS A 16 16.33 -1.07 -19.07
N SER A 17 17.14 -1.56 -18.15
CA SER A 17 16.65 -2.15 -16.90
C SER A 17 16.35 -1.04 -15.89
N ILE A 18 15.10 -1.00 -15.40
CA ILE A 18 14.65 -0.08 -14.36
C ILE A 18 14.90 -0.65 -12.97
N LEU A 19 14.82 -1.99 -12.85
CA LEU A 19 14.96 -2.69 -11.57
C LEU A 19 15.69 -4.00 -11.79
N ARG A 20 16.70 -4.27 -10.95
CA ARG A 20 17.40 -5.54 -10.89
C ARG A 20 17.62 -5.91 -9.42
N ILE A 21 16.99 -7.00 -8.98
CA ILE A 21 17.04 -7.50 -7.62
C ILE A 21 17.44 -8.98 -7.67
N GLU A 22 18.62 -9.29 -7.16
CA GLU A 22 19.10 -10.67 -7.08
C GLU A 22 18.25 -11.49 -6.12
N HIS A 23 18.08 -10.98 -4.90
CA HIS A 23 17.26 -11.64 -3.90
C HIS A 23 16.64 -10.62 -2.93
N LEU A 24 15.35 -10.78 -2.65
CA LEU A 24 14.63 -10.01 -1.63
C LEU A 24 13.52 -10.84 -1.02
N VAL A 25 13.41 -10.85 0.29
CA VAL A 25 12.31 -11.48 1.02
C VAL A 25 11.53 -10.40 1.77
N ILE A 26 10.21 -10.40 1.63
CA ILE A 26 9.29 -9.62 2.48
C ILE A 26 8.64 -10.57 3.47
N GLU A 27 8.93 -10.36 4.74
CA GLU A 27 8.44 -11.22 5.82
C GLU A 27 7.07 -10.75 6.35
N PRO A 28 6.19 -11.68 6.75
CA PRO A 28 4.92 -11.34 7.39
C PRO A 28 5.14 -10.52 8.67
N GLY A 29 4.31 -9.49 8.87
CA GLY A 29 4.36 -8.68 10.09
C GLY A 29 5.61 -7.84 10.28
N GLN A 30 6.47 -7.73 9.27
CA GLN A 30 7.65 -6.88 9.27
C GLN A 30 7.40 -5.64 8.40
N PRO A 31 7.02 -4.48 9.00
CA PRO A 31 6.86 -3.24 8.27
C PRO A 31 8.17 -2.84 7.62
N THR A 32 8.17 -2.72 6.29
CA THR A 32 9.36 -2.44 5.49
C THR A 32 9.22 -1.10 4.78
N ALA A 33 10.16 -0.19 5.01
CA ALA A 33 10.26 1.05 4.27
C ALA A 33 11.17 0.88 3.06
N LEU A 34 10.72 1.34 1.89
CA LEU A 34 11.54 1.49 0.69
C LEU A 34 11.98 2.94 0.57
N VAL A 35 13.27 3.19 0.69
CA VAL A 35 13.86 4.54 0.60
C VAL A 35 14.78 4.65 -0.59
N GLY A 36 15.12 5.87 -0.98
CA GLY A 36 16.03 6.15 -2.10
C GLY A 36 15.59 7.35 -2.93
N PRO A 37 16.41 7.84 -3.85
CA PRO A 37 16.11 9.00 -4.68
C PRO A 37 14.92 8.75 -5.63
N ASN A 38 14.40 9.84 -6.23
CA ASN A 38 13.39 9.72 -7.27
C ASN A 38 13.96 8.95 -8.45
N GLY A 39 13.14 8.09 -9.07
CA GLY A 39 13.58 7.23 -10.18
C GLY A 39 14.38 5.99 -9.76
N SER A 40 14.62 5.73 -8.47
CA SER A 40 15.37 4.56 -8.03
C SER A 40 14.65 3.22 -8.18
N GLY A 41 13.36 3.20 -8.60
CA GLY A 41 12.59 1.97 -8.81
C GLY A 41 11.60 1.61 -7.71
N LYS A 42 11.43 2.41 -6.65
CA LYS A 42 10.53 2.11 -5.51
C LYS A 42 9.09 1.81 -5.93
N THR A 43 8.46 2.73 -6.68
CA THR A 43 7.09 2.54 -7.21
C THR A 43 7.01 1.32 -8.14
N THR A 44 8.06 1.07 -8.92
CA THR A 44 8.14 -0.11 -9.81
C THR A 44 8.17 -1.39 -9.00
N LEU A 45 8.95 -1.45 -7.92
CA LEU A 45 8.98 -2.57 -7.00
C LEU A 45 7.62 -2.80 -6.35
N LEU A 46 6.95 -1.74 -5.87
CA LEU A 46 5.58 -1.88 -5.32
C LEU A 46 4.59 -2.43 -6.35
N ARG A 47 4.66 -2.00 -7.62
CA ARG A 47 3.79 -2.52 -8.68
C ARG A 47 4.06 -3.98 -9.02
N LEU A 48 5.31 -4.43 -8.97
CA LEU A 48 5.70 -5.84 -9.11
C LEU A 48 5.16 -6.68 -7.94
N LEU A 49 5.31 -6.19 -6.69
CA LEU A 49 4.77 -6.82 -5.48
C LEU A 49 3.24 -6.83 -5.43
N HIS A 50 2.55 -5.95 -6.17
CA HIS A 50 1.10 -6.00 -6.33
C HIS A 50 0.66 -6.97 -7.45
N GLY A 51 1.56 -7.30 -8.38
CA GLY A 51 1.24 -8.05 -9.60
C GLY A 51 0.63 -7.21 -10.73
N LEU A 52 0.71 -5.87 -10.64
CA LEU A 52 0.24 -4.95 -11.70
C LEU A 52 1.12 -4.99 -12.95
N ILE A 53 2.38 -5.30 -12.79
CA ILE A 53 3.35 -5.48 -13.86
C ILE A 53 4.08 -6.80 -13.63
N ARG A 54 4.57 -7.40 -14.72
CA ARG A 54 5.32 -8.66 -14.67
C ARG A 54 6.82 -8.39 -14.87
N PRO A 55 7.69 -9.09 -14.17
CA PRO A 55 9.12 -9.00 -14.42
C PRO A 55 9.46 -9.53 -15.82
N ARG A 56 10.56 -9.06 -16.38
CA ARG A 56 11.13 -9.56 -17.64
C ARG A 56 11.80 -10.90 -17.44
N SER A 57 12.52 -11.05 -16.34
CA SER A 57 13.16 -12.29 -15.92
C SER A 57 13.05 -12.44 -14.40
N GLY A 58 13.39 -13.63 -13.90
CA GLY A 58 13.26 -13.97 -12.51
C GLY A 58 11.81 -14.35 -12.12
N ARG A 59 11.55 -14.40 -10.82
CA ARG A 59 10.25 -14.84 -10.30
C ARG A 59 9.93 -14.21 -8.96
N ILE A 60 8.65 -14.10 -8.69
CA ILE A 60 8.09 -13.67 -7.40
C ILE A 60 7.29 -14.85 -6.85
N LEU A 61 7.71 -15.37 -5.71
CA LEU A 61 7.07 -16.49 -5.02
C LEU A 61 6.20 -15.97 -3.88
N GLY A 62 5.12 -16.66 -3.57
CA GLY A 62 4.22 -16.35 -2.45
C GLY A 62 3.31 -15.14 -2.67
N LEU A 63 3.32 -14.52 -3.85
CA LEU A 63 2.45 -13.39 -4.16
C LEU A 63 1.02 -13.86 -4.45
N ASP A 64 0.04 -13.29 -3.75
CA ASP A 64 -1.38 -13.39 -4.05
C ASP A 64 -1.98 -12.00 -4.24
N SER A 65 -2.18 -11.61 -5.49
CA SER A 65 -2.73 -10.28 -5.83
C SER A 65 -4.14 -10.06 -5.30
N ALA A 66 -4.93 -11.11 -5.07
CA ALA A 66 -6.28 -10.99 -4.49
C ALA A 66 -6.23 -10.55 -3.02
N ARG A 67 -5.15 -10.90 -2.32
CA ARG A 67 -4.90 -10.57 -0.91
C ARG A 67 -3.95 -9.38 -0.74
N THR A 68 -3.61 -8.71 -1.84
CA THR A 68 -2.74 -7.54 -1.85
C THR A 68 -3.57 -6.28 -2.13
N ALA A 69 -3.30 -5.20 -1.39
CA ALA A 69 -3.87 -3.89 -1.69
C ALA A 69 -2.75 -2.86 -1.86
N MET A 70 -2.94 -1.93 -2.80
CA MET A 70 -1.99 -0.85 -3.05
C MET A 70 -2.69 0.50 -3.00
N VAL A 71 -2.08 1.45 -2.29
CA VAL A 71 -2.43 2.86 -2.32
C VAL A 71 -1.37 3.59 -3.11
N PHE A 72 -1.79 4.24 -4.19
CA PHE A 72 -0.91 5.01 -5.06
C PHE A 72 -0.69 6.42 -4.52
N GLN A 73 0.42 7.04 -4.87
CA GLN A 73 0.71 8.45 -4.56
C GLN A 73 -0.39 9.38 -5.08
N GLN A 74 -0.90 9.12 -6.29
CA GLN A 74 -2.07 9.78 -6.84
C GLN A 74 -3.25 8.81 -6.91
N SER A 75 -4.21 8.98 -6.03
CA SER A 75 -5.38 8.12 -5.95
C SER A 75 -6.35 8.39 -7.11
N ARG A 76 -6.68 7.34 -7.86
CA ARG A 76 -7.71 7.40 -8.91
C ARG A 76 -9.02 6.88 -8.36
N LEU A 77 -9.97 7.78 -8.15
CA LEU A 77 -11.28 7.47 -7.59
C LEU A 77 -12.35 7.44 -8.70
N LEU A 78 -13.38 6.61 -8.50
CA LEU A 78 -14.50 6.51 -9.41
C LEU A 78 -15.48 7.68 -9.24
N ARG A 79 -16.26 7.99 -10.26
CA ARG A 79 -17.28 9.07 -10.25
C ARG A 79 -18.56 8.64 -9.52
N MET A 80 -18.40 8.22 -8.25
CA MET A 80 -19.50 7.84 -7.36
C MET A 80 -19.31 8.46 -5.97
N SER A 81 -20.27 8.32 -5.08
CA SER A 81 -20.12 8.85 -3.72
C SER A 81 -19.05 8.10 -2.93
N CYS A 82 -18.46 8.77 -1.94
CA CYS A 82 -17.45 8.17 -1.06
C CYS A 82 -17.94 6.87 -0.42
N ARG A 83 -19.20 6.87 0.06
CA ARG A 83 -19.83 5.70 0.67
C ARG A 83 -19.97 4.54 -0.31
N HIS A 84 -20.49 4.80 -1.52
CA HIS A 84 -20.63 3.75 -2.54
C HIS A 84 -19.28 3.20 -2.99
N GLN A 85 -18.25 4.04 -3.03
CA GLN A 85 -16.90 3.59 -3.38
C GLN A 85 -16.33 2.59 -2.35
N LEU A 86 -16.55 2.83 -1.07
CA LEU A 86 -16.18 1.87 -0.02
C LEU A 86 -17.04 0.60 -0.06
N MET A 87 -18.36 0.74 -0.28
CA MET A 87 -19.24 -0.42 -0.45
C MET A 87 -18.79 -1.30 -1.63
N LEU A 88 -18.43 -0.69 -2.76
CA LEU A 88 -17.89 -1.42 -3.92
C LEU A 88 -16.58 -2.14 -3.57
N ALA A 89 -15.68 -1.49 -2.85
CA ALA A 89 -14.43 -2.11 -2.41
C ALA A 89 -14.67 -3.31 -1.48
N GLY A 90 -15.63 -3.21 -0.55
CA GLY A 90 -16.04 -4.31 0.33
C GLY A 90 -16.68 -5.46 -0.44
N TRP A 91 -17.55 -5.15 -1.41
CA TRP A 91 -18.18 -6.15 -2.27
C TRP A 91 -17.15 -6.93 -3.10
N LEU A 92 -16.20 -6.23 -3.72
CA LEU A 92 -15.09 -6.84 -4.47
C LEU A 92 -14.16 -7.68 -3.57
N ALA A 93 -14.10 -7.38 -2.28
CA ALA A 93 -13.38 -8.16 -1.27
C ALA A 93 -14.19 -9.35 -0.72
N GLY A 94 -15.40 -9.61 -1.25
CA GLY A 94 -16.25 -10.73 -0.83
C GLY A 94 -17.00 -10.50 0.48
N GLN A 95 -17.10 -9.26 0.96
CA GLN A 95 -17.87 -8.98 2.19
C GLN A 95 -19.39 -9.16 1.96
N PRO A 96 -20.13 -9.64 2.97
CA PRO A 96 -21.57 -9.82 2.87
C PRO A 96 -22.30 -8.50 2.56
N VAL A 97 -23.20 -8.53 1.57
CA VAL A 97 -23.91 -7.33 1.07
C VAL A 97 -24.61 -6.56 2.21
N GLY A 98 -25.21 -7.26 3.16
CA GLY A 98 -25.88 -6.64 4.32
C GLY A 98 -24.96 -5.89 5.29
N GLN A 99 -23.64 -6.08 5.20
CA GLN A 99 -22.65 -5.43 6.06
C GLN A 99 -21.92 -4.27 5.36
N LEU A 100 -22.02 -4.15 4.03
CA LEU A 100 -21.26 -3.17 3.25
C LEU A 100 -21.51 -1.73 3.68
N GLY A 101 -22.77 -1.38 3.95
CA GLY A 101 -23.14 -0.02 4.40
C GLY A 101 -22.49 0.33 5.73
N ALA A 102 -22.65 -0.53 6.73
CA ALA A 102 -22.07 -0.31 8.06
C ALA A 102 -20.53 -0.27 8.03
N ALA A 103 -19.91 -1.15 7.22
CA ALA A 103 -18.45 -1.14 7.03
C ALA A 103 -17.97 0.16 6.36
N ALA A 104 -18.67 0.63 5.34
CA ALA A 104 -18.34 1.89 4.66
C ALA A 104 -18.44 3.09 5.62
N ASP A 105 -19.54 3.19 6.40
CA ASP A 105 -19.77 4.28 7.35
C ASP A 105 -18.69 4.27 8.45
N LEU A 106 -18.32 3.09 8.95
CA LEU A 106 -17.25 2.93 9.94
C LEU A 106 -15.89 3.42 9.38
N TRP A 107 -15.55 3.04 8.16
CA TRP A 107 -14.28 3.45 7.57
C TRP A 107 -14.25 4.94 7.22
N LEU A 108 -15.36 5.52 6.73
CA LEU A 108 -15.48 6.96 6.53
C LEU A 108 -15.23 7.73 7.83
N LYS A 109 -15.77 7.24 8.95
CA LYS A 109 -15.53 7.82 10.27
C LYS A 109 -14.06 7.72 10.67
N ARG A 110 -13.41 6.55 10.48
CA ARG A 110 -12.00 6.32 10.82
C ARG A 110 -11.05 7.24 10.07
N VAL A 111 -11.33 7.56 8.81
CA VAL A 111 -10.50 8.45 8.00
C VAL A 111 -10.98 9.91 8.01
N GLY A 112 -11.94 10.26 8.88
CA GLY A 112 -12.45 11.63 9.03
C GLY A 112 -13.17 12.17 7.78
N LEU A 113 -13.95 11.31 7.11
CA LEU A 113 -14.72 11.64 5.89
C LEU A 113 -16.22 11.33 6.03
N HIS A 114 -16.73 11.15 7.24
CA HIS A 114 -18.12 10.77 7.46
C HIS A 114 -19.13 11.82 6.94
N GLU A 115 -18.81 13.11 7.05
CA GLU A 115 -19.66 14.21 6.52
C GLU A 115 -19.65 14.26 4.99
N ALA A 116 -18.61 13.73 4.35
CA ALA A 116 -18.50 13.64 2.91
C ALA A 116 -19.06 12.32 2.33
N ALA A 117 -19.77 11.50 3.10
CA ALA A 117 -20.23 10.17 2.69
C ALA A 117 -21.03 10.18 1.37
N GLY A 118 -21.92 11.16 1.19
CA GLY A 118 -22.73 11.36 -0.01
C GLY A 118 -22.03 12.14 -1.13
N GLN A 119 -20.89 12.77 -0.85
CA GLN A 119 -20.16 13.59 -1.80
C GLN A 119 -19.47 12.71 -2.86
N ARG A 120 -19.40 13.22 -4.11
CA ARG A 120 -18.66 12.51 -5.16
C ARG A 120 -17.17 12.46 -4.82
N ALA A 121 -16.58 11.27 -4.83
CA ALA A 121 -15.18 11.06 -4.45
C ALA A 121 -14.20 11.88 -5.29
N THR A 122 -14.51 12.12 -6.57
CA THR A 122 -13.68 12.94 -7.48
C THR A 122 -13.70 14.42 -7.19
N THR A 123 -14.60 14.92 -6.33
CA THR A 123 -14.69 16.35 -5.95
C THR A 123 -14.01 16.64 -4.60
N LEU A 124 -13.48 15.63 -3.95
CA LEU A 124 -12.71 15.76 -2.73
C LEU A 124 -11.37 16.47 -2.98
N SER A 125 -10.80 17.10 -1.95
CA SER A 125 -9.41 17.59 -2.00
C SER A 125 -8.42 16.42 -2.14
N GLY A 126 -7.19 16.68 -2.59
CA GLY A 126 -6.16 15.65 -2.75
C GLY A 126 -5.93 14.81 -1.49
N GLY A 127 -5.81 15.46 -0.33
CA GLY A 127 -5.65 14.76 0.95
C GLY A 127 -6.89 13.95 1.36
N GLN A 128 -8.11 14.45 1.06
CA GLN A 128 -9.34 13.68 1.28
C GLN A 128 -9.43 12.47 0.34
N GLN A 129 -9.03 12.61 -0.92
CA GLN A 129 -8.96 11.50 -1.88
C GLN A 129 -7.99 10.42 -1.41
N GLN A 130 -6.82 10.83 -0.91
CA GLN A 130 -5.82 9.92 -0.37
C GLN A 130 -6.36 9.15 0.84
N ARG A 131 -7.02 9.84 1.78
CA ARG A 131 -7.64 9.18 2.95
C ARG A 131 -8.74 8.19 2.54
N LEU A 132 -9.55 8.52 1.53
CA LEU A 132 -10.55 7.60 1.00
C LEU A 132 -9.91 6.36 0.34
N ALA A 133 -8.82 6.52 -0.42
CA ALA A 133 -8.08 5.41 -1.01
C ALA A 133 -7.45 4.50 0.05
N ILE A 134 -6.92 5.08 1.13
CA ILE A 134 -6.43 4.32 2.29
C ILE A 134 -7.58 3.52 2.92
N ALA A 135 -8.74 4.14 3.15
CA ALA A 135 -9.91 3.44 3.68
C ALA A 135 -10.35 2.26 2.79
N GLN A 136 -10.33 2.44 1.45
CA GLN A 136 -10.64 1.36 0.50
C GLN A 136 -9.66 0.19 0.61
N ALA A 137 -8.36 0.48 0.71
CA ALA A 137 -7.34 -0.55 0.83
C ALA A 137 -7.50 -1.34 2.13
N LEU A 138 -7.67 -0.64 3.26
CA LEU A 138 -7.76 -1.25 4.59
C LEU A 138 -9.07 -2.01 4.83
N LEU A 139 -10.19 -1.55 4.25
CA LEU A 139 -11.48 -2.22 4.32
C LEU A 139 -11.43 -3.63 3.73
N ARG A 140 -10.57 -3.85 2.72
CA ARG A 140 -10.37 -5.17 2.10
C ARG A 140 -9.62 -6.16 2.99
N GLN A 141 -9.03 -5.73 4.10
CA GLN A 141 -8.22 -6.55 5.00
C GLN A 141 -7.09 -7.31 4.27
N PRO A 142 -6.21 -6.61 3.55
CA PRO A 142 -5.18 -7.27 2.75
C PRO A 142 -4.11 -7.94 3.62
N GLU A 143 -3.56 -9.07 3.16
CA GLU A 143 -2.40 -9.70 3.79
C GLU A 143 -1.10 -8.95 3.48
N LEU A 144 -1.06 -8.23 2.33
CA LEU A 144 0.01 -7.31 1.97
C LEU A 144 -0.57 -5.94 1.64
N LEU A 145 -0.16 -4.93 2.39
CA LEU A 145 -0.49 -3.54 2.14
C LEU A 145 0.72 -2.81 1.56
N LEU A 146 0.56 -2.27 0.36
CA LEU A 146 1.58 -1.52 -0.37
C LEU A 146 1.18 -0.04 -0.41
N LEU A 147 2.05 0.85 0.06
CA LEU A 147 1.76 2.27 0.15
C LEU A 147 2.85 3.07 -0.58
N ASP A 148 2.45 3.77 -1.64
CA ASP A 148 3.35 4.65 -2.40
C ASP A 148 3.17 6.09 -1.92
N GLU A 149 4.09 6.58 -1.09
CA GLU A 149 4.06 7.91 -0.45
C GLU A 149 2.69 8.28 0.16
N PRO A 150 2.13 7.46 1.08
CA PRO A 150 0.73 7.52 1.47
C PRO A 150 0.33 8.82 2.18
N THR A 151 1.29 9.59 2.68
CA THR A 151 1.05 10.80 3.47
C THR A 151 1.57 12.08 2.79
N ALA A 152 2.17 11.98 1.60
CA ALA A 152 2.77 13.14 0.91
C ALA A 152 1.79 14.28 0.61
N SER A 153 0.49 13.99 0.45
CA SER A 153 -0.58 14.98 0.20
C SER A 153 -1.42 15.31 1.43
N LEU A 154 -1.03 14.82 2.61
CA LEU A 154 -1.73 15.05 3.88
C LEU A 154 -1.10 16.19 4.67
N ASP A 155 -1.93 16.90 5.42
CA ASP A 155 -1.45 17.90 6.37
C ASP A 155 -0.88 17.26 7.64
N ALA A 156 -0.20 18.08 8.46
CA ALA A 156 0.45 17.63 9.69
C ALA A 156 -0.53 17.06 10.73
N GLN A 157 -1.83 17.41 10.66
CA GLN A 157 -2.84 16.91 11.60
C GLN A 157 -3.37 15.53 11.16
N GLN A 158 -3.43 15.28 9.84
CA GLN A 158 -3.97 14.04 9.28
C GLN A 158 -2.94 12.90 9.22
N THR A 159 -1.67 13.24 9.06
CA THR A 159 -0.58 12.25 8.98
C THR A 159 -0.56 11.29 10.17
N PRO A 160 -0.59 11.73 11.46
CA PRO A 160 -0.59 10.83 12.60
C PRO A 160 -1.81 9.89 12.65
N LEU A 161 -2.99 10.37 12.21
CA LEU A 161 -4.19 9.56 12.15
C LEU A 161 -4.01 8.39 11.17
N MET A 162 -3.44 8.64 9.99
CA MET A 162 -3.18 7.58 9.01
C MET A 162 -2.10 6.61 9.48
N GLU A 163 -1.03 7.11 10.08
CA GLU A 163 0.01 6.26 10.67
C GLU A 163 -0.56 5.31 11.74
N THR A 164 -1.45 5.82 12.62
CA THR A 164 -2.16 4.99 13.60
C THR A 164 -3.00 3.90 12.94
N LEU A 165 -3.66 4.19 11.82
CA LEU A 165 -4.43 3.19 11.08
C LEU A 165 -3.53 2.11 10.47
N PHE A 166 -2.35 2.48 9.94
CA PHE A 166 -1.38 1.51 9.42
C PHE A 166 -0.85 0.59 10.53
N GLN A 167 -0.48 1.15 11.68
CA GLN A 167 -0.05 0.38 12.85
C GLN A 167 -1.16 -0.54 13.38
N GLY A 168 -2.40 -0.03 13.44
CA GLY A 168 -3.56 -0.78 13.89
C GLY A 168 -3.89 -1.99 12.97
N CYS A 169 -3.59 -1.89 11.69
CA CYS A 169 -3.76 -3.02 10.76
C CYS A 169 -2.76 -4.13 11.04
N GLN A 170 -1.51 -3.79 11.37
CA GLN A 170 -0.47 -4.77 11.68
C GLN A 170 -0.72 -5.53 12.98
N SER A 171 -1.50 -4.96 13.89
CA SER A 171 -1.81 -5.58 15.20
C SER A 171 -2.91 -6.63 15.12
N LYS A 172 -3.56 -6.83 13.96
CA LYS A 172 -4.66 -7.76 13.79
C LYS A 172 -4.24 -8.91 12.88
N PRO A 173 -3.92 -10.09 13.44
CA PRO A 173 -3.59 -11.24 12.61
C PRO A 173 -4.79 -11.66 11.74
N HIS A 174 -4.50 -12.17 10.55
CA HIS A 174 -5.47 -12.80 9.67
C HIS A 174 -5.92 -14.17 10.19
N ALA A 175 -6.88 -14.80 9.50
CA ALA A 175 -7.39 -16.12 9.86
C ALA A 175 -6.29 -17.22 9.90
N ASN A 176 -5.18 -17.02 9.18
CA ASN A 176 -3.99 -17.88 9.22
C ASN A 176 -3.07 -17.60 10.42
N GLY A 177 -3.41 -16.68 11.31
CA GLY A 177 -2.62 -16.28 12.48
C GLY A 177 -1.44 -15.35 12.18
N GLU A 178 -1.18 -15.02 10.91
CA GLU A 178 -0.11 -14.11 10.52
C GLU A 178 -0.58 -12.66 10.51
N PRO A 179 0.24 -11.71 11.00
CA PRO A 179 -0.04 -10.29 10.84
C PRO A 179 0.15 -9.87 9.37
N PRO A 180 -0.60 -8.85 8.88
CA PRO A 180 -0.42 -8.32 7.55
C PRO A 180 0.99 -7.73 7.38
N SER A 181 1.55 -7.89 6.18
CA SER A 181 2.80 -7.23 5.79
C SER A 181 2.50 -5.82 5.33
N LEU A 182 3.38 -4.88 5.66
CA LEU A 182 3.34 -3.50 5.20
C LEU A 182 4.64 -3.17 4.47
N VAL A 183 4.54 -2.73 3.21
CA VAL A 183 5.67 -2.16 2.46
C VAL A 183 5.28 -0.76 2.01
N PHE A 184 6.07 0.24 2.35
CA PHE A 184 5.74 1.62 2.01
C PHE A 184 6.96 2.41 1.55
N THR A 185 6.73 3.41 0.68
CA THR A 185 7.74 4.39 0.31
C THR A 185 7.55 5.66 1.14
N SER A 186 8.64 6.28 1.52
CA SER A 186 8.63 7.59 2.17
C SER A 186 9.93 8.35 1.93
N HIS A 187 9.83 9.67 1.84
CA HIS A 187 10.96 10.60 1.87
C HIS A 187 11.18 11.18 3.28
N ASP A 188 10.26 10.97 4.21
CA ASP A 188 10.35 11.41 5.60
C ASP A 188 11.01 10.33 6.48
N GLN A 189 12.26 10.56 6.86
CA GLN A 189 13.02 9.68 7.75
C GLN A 189 12.38 9.53 9.14
N HIS A 190 11.65 10.53 9.63
CA HIS A 190 10.92 10.42 10.89
C HIS A 190 9.74 9.45 10.75
N GLN A 191 9.04 9.48 9.63
CA GLN A 191 7.98 8.50 9.35
C GLN A 191 8.54 7.08 9.24
N VAL A 192 9.67 6.90 8.55
CA VAL A 192 10.36 5.61 8.45
C VAL A 192 10.63 5.04 9.84
N LYS A 193 11.25 5.83 10.73
CA LYS A 193 11.55 5.40 12.10
C LYS A 193 10.32 5.09 12.96
N ARG A 194 9.16 5.73 12.71
CA ARG A 194 7.92 5.47 13.45
C ARG A 194 7.18 4.22 12.97
N LEU A 195 7.25 3.91 11.69
CA LEU A 195 6.41 2.87 11.07
C LEU A 195 7.17 1.62 10.69
N ALA A 196 8.44 1.72 10.30
CA ALA A 196 9.21 0.59 9.81
C ALA A 196 9.96 -0.15 10.92
N ARG A 197 10.20 -1.44 10.68
CA ARG A 197 11.16 -2.29 11.40
C ARG A 197 12.33 -2.69 10.52
N ARG A 198 12.22 -2.39 9.21
CA ARG A 198 13.25 -2.68 8.22
C ARG A 198 13.28 -1.56 7.20
N GLU A 199 14.46 -1.13 6.81
CA GLU A 199 14.69 -0.17 5.75
C GLU A 199 15.44 -0.84 4.60
N ILE A 200 14.91 -0.74 3.39
CA ILE A 200 15.55 -1.17 2.15
C ILE A 200 15.81 0.08 1.32
N ARG A 201 17.06 0.33 1.00
CA ARG A 201 17.48 1.44 0.15
C ARG A 201 17.68 1.00 -1.28
N LEU A 202 16.96 1.65 -2.19
CA LEU A 202 17.11 1.45 -3.63
C LEU A 202 17.87 2.63 -4.26
N GLU A 203 18.85 2.33 -5.10
CA GLU A 203 19.52 3.30 -5.96
C GLU A 203 19.73 2.69 -7.35
N GLN A 204 19.38 3.43 -8.40
CA GLN A 204 19.51 2.99 -9.80
C GLN A 204 18.93 1.58 -10.06
N GLY A 205 17.82 1.26 -9.44
CA GLY A 205 17.13 -0.03 -9.61
C GLY A 205 17.73 -1.21 -8.85
N GLN A 206 18.70 -0.98 -7.98
CA GLN A 206 19.35 -2.03 -7.16
C GLN A 206 19.16 -1.76 -5.67
N ILE A 207 19.19 -2.83 -4.88
CA ILE A 207 19.21 -2.74 -3.42
C ILE A 207 20.66 -2.48 -3.00
N VAL A 208 20.92 -1.29 -2.42
CA VAL A 208 22.26 -0.91 -1.93
C VAL A 208 22.39 -1.07 -0.42
N SER A 209 21.30 -1.15 0.30
CA SER A 209 21.27 -1.40 1.74
C SER A 209 19.96 -2.08 2.15
N ASP A 210 20.03 -3.00 3.09
CA ASP A 210 18.91 -3.70 3.69
C ASP A 210 19.24 -3.93 5.17
N GLN A 211 18.51 -3.23 6.07
CA GLN A 211 18.83 -3.21 7.49
C GLN A 211 17.58 -3.23 8.36
N LEU A 212 17.67 -3.85 9.52
CA LEU A 212 16.68 -3.77 10.58
C LEU A 212 16.84 -2.43 11.34
N LEU A 213 15.72 -1.82 11.73
CA LEU A 213 15.64 -0.57 12.47
C LEU A 213 15.37 -0.81 13.96
#